data_5b738af2fe6d49eb948f56cae160f543
#
_entry.id   5b738af2fe6d49eb948f56cae160f543
#
_cell.length_a   1.000
_cell.length_b   1.000
_cell.length_c   1.000
_cell.angle_alpha   90.00
_cell.angle_beta   90.00
_cell.angle_gamma   90.00
#
_symmetry.space_group_name_H-M   'P 1'
#
loop_
_entity.id
_entity.type
_entity.pdbx_description
1 polymer ?
#
loop_
_entity_poly.entity_id
_entity_poly.type
_entity_poly.pdbx_seq_one_letter_code
_entity_poly.pdbx_strand_id
1 'polypeptide(L)'
;RPLRVWQNPKITDDIYLHFSEILRGVKGYANKIHGTVLDIGAGKMPYRKFFKYDKYISLENHKYPGIDITADVTKKIPLKNESIDSIVCFQVLEHINEPQNAINEMHRVLKKNGVCLLTTHMAAPLHGLPHDYYRFTPFAFKHLFRKFKSVEIKTQGGAVLSIMQLIVWGISEKLPKIISSPLIVILNIIGKKLDKIIYSPVFTINYSVFAIK
;
A
#
# COMPACT_ATOMS: atom_id res chain seq x y z
N ARG A 1 11.53 -7.44 3.73
CA ARG A 1 12.32 -6.98 2.56
C ARG A 1 13.20 -5.80 2.93
N PRO A 2 14.37 -5.58 2.26
CA PRO A 2 15.23 -4.41 2.47
C PRO A 2 14.50 -3.11 2.10
N LEU A 3 14.75 -2.03 2.84
CA LEU A 3 14.13 -0.71 2.64
C LEU A 3 14.33 -0.18 1.20
N ARG A 4 15.47 -0.49 0.58
CA ARG A 4 15.79 -0.14 -0.81
C ARG A 4 14.67 -0.55 -1.78
N VAL A 5 14.14 -1.75 -1.64
CA VAL A 5 13.16 -2.29 -2.61
C VAL A 5 11.86 -1.48 -2.62
N TRP A 6 11.47 -0.96 -1.48
CA TRP A 6 10.30 -0.08 -1.36
C TRP A 6 10.54 1.30 -1.97
N GLN A 7 11.77 1.80 -1.86
CA GLN A 7 12.13 3.17 -2.24
C GLN A 7 12.72 3.30 -3.63
N ASN A 8 13.31 2.24 -4.15
CA ASN A 8 13.97 2.19 -5.45
C ASN A 8 14.04 0.74 -5.95
N PRO A 9 12.89 0.14 -6.33
CA PRO A 9 12.88 -1.21 -6.89
C PRO A 9 13.68 -1.26 -8.19
N LYS A 10 14.51 -2.30 -8.35
CA LYS A 10 15.32 -2.51 -9.55
C LYS A 10 14.64 -3.53 -10.47
N ILE A 11 14.88 -3.43 -11.77
CA ILE A 11 14.33 -4.35 -12.78
C ILE A 11 14.72 -5.81 -12.53
N THR A 12 15.77 -6.03 -11.75
CA THR A 12 16.26 -7.35 -11.34
C THR A 12 15.54 -7.91 -10.12
N ASP A 13 14.72 -7.11 -9.44
CA ASP A 13 13.99 -7.56 -8.26
C ASP A 13 12.76 -8.40 -8.68
N ASP A 14 12.50 -9.50 -8.00
CA ASP A 14 11.34 -10.39 -8.20
C ASP A 14 9.98 -9.74 -7.88
N ILE A 15 10.02 -8.56 -7.29
CA ILE A 15 8.86 -7.76 -6.89
C ILE A 15 8.85 -6.38 -7.57
N TYR A 16 9.65 -6.23 -8.64
CA TYR A 16 9.82 -4.94 -9.32
C TYR A 16 8.51 -4.35 -9.84
N LEU A 17 7.70 -5.13 -10.54
CA LEU A 17 6.44 -4.65 -11.11
C LEU A 17 5.50 -4.17 -10.01
N HIS A 18 5.39 -4.91 -8.92
CA HIS A 18 4.58 -4.58 -7.75
C HIS A 18 5.04 -3.27 -7.08
N PHE A 19 6.28 -3.22 -6.58
CA PHE A 19 6.75 -2.05 -5.82
C PHE A 19 6.98 -0.80 -6.66
N SER A 20 7.28 -0.94 -7.95
CA SER A 20 7.39 0.22 -8.83
C SER A 20 6.06 0.93 -9.03
N GLU A 21 4.94 0.19 -9.03
CA GLU A 21 3.61 0.78 -9.14
C GLU A 21 3.13 1.39 -7.82
N ILE A 22 3.41 0.73 -6.68
CA ILE A 22 3.15 1.34 -5.37
C ILE A 22 3.91 2.65 -5.24
N LEU A 23 5.21 2.65 -5.52
CA LEU A 23 6.05 3.85 -5.45
C LEU A 23 5.55 4.97 -6.38
N ARG A 24 5.10 4.62 -7.60
CA ARG A 24 4.49 5.57 -8.53
C ARG A 24 3.21 6.18 -7.93
N GLY A 25 2.35 5.36 -7.35
CA GLY A 25 1.14 5.82 -6.67
C GLY A 25 1.44 6.73 -5.48
N VAL A 26 2.37 6.33 -4.60
CA VAL A 26 2.80 7.13 -3.44
C VAL A 26 3.35 8.49 -3.88
N LYS A 27 4.25 8.53 -4.87
CA LYS A 27 4.80 9.78 -5.40
C LYS A 27 3.73 10.67 -6.05
N GLY A 28 2.72 10.07 -6.70
CA GLY A 28 1.63 10.80 -7.33
C GLY A 28 0.74 11.57 -6.35
N TYR A 29 0.69 11.13 -5.07
CA TYR A 29 -0.07 11.80 -4.01
C TYR A 29 0.81 12.47 -2.96
N ALA A 30 2.14 12.42 -3.09
CA ALA A 30 3.05 12.87 -2.04
C ALA A 30 2.86 14.35 -1.66
N ASN A 31 2.55 15.22 -2.63
CA ASN A 31 2.30 16.63 -2.40
C ASN A 31 0.96 16.95 -1.72
N LYS A 32 0.07 15.95 -1.59
CA LYS A 32 -1.21 16.06 -0.89
C LYS A 32 -1.13 15.62 0.58
N ILE A 33 -0.01 15.01 0.97
CA ILE A 33 0.28 14.60 2.36
C ILE A 33 1.00 15.75 3.06
N HIS A 34 0.46 16.23 4.18
CA HIS A 34 0.95 17.43 4.86
C HIS A 34 0.59 17.43 6.34
N GLY A 35 1.10 18.42 7.09
CA GLY A 35 0.78 18.67 8.48
C GLY A 35 1.26 17.56 9.43
N THR A 36 0.41 17.18 10.37
CA THR A 36 0.64 16.02 11.25
C THR A 36 0.22 14.76 10.53
N VAL A 37 1.19 13.91 10.18
CA VAL A 37 1.00 12.63 9.48
C VAL A 37 0.97 11.48 10.47
N LEU A 38 -0.03 10.61 10.37
CA LEU A 38 -0.10 9.31 11.04
C LEU A 38 0.19 8.19 10.02
N ASP A 39 1.25 7.43 10.25
CA ASP A 39 1.62 6.25 9.45
C ASP A 39 1.17 4.98 10.17
N ILE A 40 0.14 4.32 9.65
CA ILE A 40 -0.45 3.12 10.21
C ILE A 40 0.19 1.88 9.58
N GLY A 41 0.71 0.99 10.42
CA GLY A 41 1.54 -0.14 9.98
C GLY A 41 2.88 0.37 9.44
N ALA A 42 3.46 1.34 10.15
CA ALA A 42 4.60 2.14 9.71
C ALA A 42 5.86 1.30 9.39
N GLY A 43 6.08 0.20 10.10
CA GLY A 43 7.25 -0.66 9.94
C GLY A 43 8.55 0.13 9.94
N LYS A 44 9.25 0.08 8.81
CA LYS A 44 10.48 0.86 8.57
C LYS A 44 10.24 2.23 7.94
N MET A 45 9.00 2.69 7.89
CA MET A 45 8.58 3.98 7.29
C MET A 45 9.16 4.21 5.88
N PRO A 46 8.94 3.26 4.93
CA PRO A 46 9.67 3.25 3.66
C PRO A 46 9.42 4.50 2.81
N TYR A 47 8.26 5.12 2.94
CA TYR A 47 7.85 6.24 2.11
C TYR A 47 7.93 7.60 2.79
N ARG A 48 8.28 7.66 4.09
CA ARG A 48 8.37 8.91 4.88
C ARG A 48 9.12 10.03 4.17
N LYS A 49 10.24 9.72 3.51
CA LYS A 49 11.09 10.71 2.82
C LYS A 49 10.44 11.40 1.61
N PHE A 50 9.31 10.89 1.11
CA PHE A 50 8.61 11.49 -0.03
C PHE A 50 7.56 12.52 0.38
N PHE A 51 7.24 12.62 1.67
CA PHE A 51 6.22 13.53 2.19
C PHE A 51 6.84 14.79 2.79
N LYS A 52 6.10 15.90 2.68
CA LYS A 52 6.37 17.13 3.45
C LYS A 52 5.41 17.15 4.62
N TYR A 53 5.92 17.23 5.85
CA TYR A 53 5.12 17.16 7.06
C TYR A 53 5.71 18.04 8.16
N ASP A 54 4.86 18.47 9.10
CA ASP A 54 5.28 19.19 10.32
C ASP A 54 5.64 18.19 11.42
N LYS A 55 4.82 17.14 11.55
CA LYS A 55 5.03 16.06 12.51
C LYS A 55 4.70 14.70 11.86
N TYR A 56 5.51 13.69 12.13
CA TYR A 56 5.28 12.31 11.67
C TYR A 56 5.14 11.40 12.86
N ILE A 57 4.02 10.69 12.95
CA ILE A 57 3.66 9.77 14.03
C ILE A 57 3.54 8.39 13.43
N SER A 58 4.33 7.46 13.91
CA SER A 58 4.31 6.06 13.49
C SER A 58 3.47 5.21 14.44
N LEU A 59 2.62 4.34 13.88
CA LEU A 59 1.78 3.40 14.63
C LEU A 59 1.98 1.98 14.13
N GLU A 60 2.14 1.04 15.08
CA GLU A 60 2.19 -0.40 14.85
C GLU A 60 1.31 -1.16 15.84
N ASN A 61 0.89 -2.36 15.48
CA ASN A 61 0.09 -3.23 16.34
C ASN A 61 0.94 -3.96 17.40
N HIS A 62 2.25 -3.97 17.25
CA HIS A 62 3.20 -4.57 18.20
C HIS A 62 4.37 -3.64 18.46
N LYS A 63 5.06 -3.85 19.58
CA LYS A 63 6.22 -3.03 19.97
C LYS A 63 7.37 -3.24 18.99
N TYR A 64 7.84 -2.16 18.38
CA TYR A 64 8.95 -2.15 17.44
C TYR A 64 9.84 -0.92 17.73
N PRO A 65 11.18 -1.04 17.67
CA PRO A 65 12.08 0.09 17.93
C PRO A 65 11.79 1.27 16.97
N GLY A 66 11.67 2.47 17.56
CA GLY A 66 11.45 3.70 16.80
C GLY A 66 9.99 3.96 16.40
N ILE A 67 9.04 3.19 16.91
CA ILE A 67 7.60 3.43 16.75
C ILE A 67 7.07 4.28 17.89
N ASP A 68 6.30 5.32 17.54
CA ASP A 68 5.76 6.28 18.52
C ASP A 68 4.54 5.73 19.28
N ILE A 69 3.68 4.97 18.59
CA ILE A 69 2.43 4.42 19.16
C ILE A 69 2.34 2.92 18.87
N THR A 70 2.13 2.13 19.92
CA THR A 70 1.77 0.72 19.78
C THR A 70 0.28 0.58 20.10
N ALA A 71 -0.54 0.26 19.11
CA ALA A 71 -1.99 0.10 19.26
C ALA A 71 -2.59 -0.76 18.14
N ASP A 72 -3.64 -1.48 18.48
CA ASP A 72 -4.51 -2.17 17.53
C ASP A 72 -5.44 -1.14 16.86
N VAL A 73 -5.28 -0.95 15.57
CA VAL A 73 -6.06 0.03 14.79
C VAL A 73 -7.54 -0.33 14.67
N THR A 74 -7.93 -1.57 14.96
CA THR A 74 -9.35 -1.99 15.01
C THR A 74 -10.04 -1.52 16.29
N LYS A 75 -9.26 -1.08 17.27
CA LYS A 75 -9.69 -0.50 18.54
C LYS A 75 -9.46 1.01 18.55
N LYS A 76 -9.78 1.65 19.66
CA LYS A 76 -9.57 3.10 19.81
C LYS A 76 -8.06 3.44 19.78
N ILE A 77 -7.61 4.11 18.72
CA ILE A 77 -6.27 4.69 18.64
C ILE A 77 -6.10 5.75 19.74
N PRO A 78 -4.97 5.78 20.51
CA PRO A 78 -4.74 6.73 21.61
C PRO A 78 -4.42 8.15 21.11
N LEU A 79 -5.24 8.65 20.19
CA LEU A 79 -5.19 9.98 19.62
C LEU A 79 -6.57 10.66 19.77
N LYS A 80 -6.56 11.99 19.92
CA LYS A 80 -7.80 12.79 20.00
C LYS A 80 -8.54 12.76 18.66
N ASN A 81 -9.87 12.95 18.72
CA ASN A 81 -10.65 13.18 17.51
C ASN A 81 -10.09 14.41 16.77
N GLU A 82 -10.11 14.35 15.44
CA GLU A 82 -9.74 15.47 14.57
C GLU A 82 -8.37 16.09 14.90
N SER A 83 -7.37 15.26 15.17
CA SER A 83 -6.01 15.69 15.54
C SER A 83 -4.96 15.47 14.45
N ILE A 84 -5.29 14.72 13.38
CA ILE A 84 -4.38 14.31 12.32
C ILE A 84 -4.77 14.98 11.00
N ASP A 85 -3.80 15.55 10.27
CA ASP A 85 -4.02 16.19 8.98
C ASP A 85 -3.98 15.16 7.84
N SER A 86 -3.07 14.22 7.92
CA SER A 86 -2.89 13.17 6.89
C SER A 86 -2.68 11.80 7.52
N ILE A 87 -3.30 10.77 6.93
CA ILE A 87 -3.03 9.36 7.25
C ILE A 87 -2.40 8.71 6.04
N VAL A 88 -1.38 7.87 6.29
CA VAL A 88 -0.81 6.96 5.29
C VAL A 88 -0.87 5.52 5.83
N CYS A 89 -1.17 4.55 4.94
CA CYS A 89 -1.32 3.15 5.33
C CYS A 89 -0.97 2.26 4.11
N PHE A 90 0.21 1.65 4.11
CA PHE A 90 0.74 0.98 2.93
C PHE A 90 0.91 -0.52 3.15
N GLN A 91 0.11 -1.34 2.45
CA GLN A 91 0.16 -2.80 2.50
C GLN A 91 -0.08 -3.31 3.93
N VAL A 92 -1.18 -2.86 4.53
CA VAL A 92 -1.56 -3.17 5.92
C VAL A 92 -3.02 -3.60 6.02
N LEU A 93 -3.93 -3.00 5.24
CA LEU A 93 -5.37 -3.23 5.38
C LEU A 93 -5.74 -4.71 5.15
N GLU A 94 -5.01 -5.41 4.28
CA GLU A 94 -5.15 -6.85 4.02
C GLU A 94 -4.88 -7.72 5.25
N HIS A 95 -4.10 -7.20 6.20
CA HIS A 95 -3.72 -7.89 7.45
C HIS A 95 -4.61 -7.53 8.64
N ILE A 96 -5.62 -6.70 8.44
CA ILE A 96 -6.55 -6.26 9.47
C ILE A 96 -7.83 -7.10 9.39
N ASN A 97 -8.14 -7.87 10.44
CA ASN A 97 -9.32 -8.75 10.48
C ASN A 97 -10.65 -7.98 10.48
N GLU A 98 -10.69 -6.75 11.04
CA GLU A 98 -11.85 -5.87 11.09
C GLU A 98 -11.59 -4.54 10.38
N PRO A 99 -11.49 -4.52 9.04
CA PRO A 99 -11.06 -3.34 8.28
C PRO A 99 -12.02 -2.16 8.42
N GLN A 100 -13.34 -2.40 8.64
CA GLN A 100 -14.29 -1.31 8.85
C GLN A 100 -14.01 -0.54 10.14
N ASN A 101 -13.61 -1.23 11.22
CA ASN A 101 -13.27 -0.59 12.49
C ASN A 101 -12.02 0.28 12.32
N ALA A 102 -10.99 -0.24 11.63
CA ALA A 102 -9.79 0.53 11.31
C ALA A 102 -10.12 1.80 10.51
N ILE A 103 -10.92 1.69 9.46
CA ILE A 103 -11.33 2.86 8.65
C ILE A 103 -12.18 3.85 9.45
N ASN A 104 -13.03 3.38 10.37
CA ASN A 104 -13.78 4.26 11.28
C ASN A 104 -12.85 5.03 12.22
N GLU A 105 -11.81 4.40 12.76
CA GLU A 105 -10.82 5.05 13.62
C GLU A 105 -9.94 6.04 12.82
N MET A 106 -9.52 5.68 11.61
CA MET A 106 -8.86 6.62 10.70
C MET A 106 -9.73 7.86 10.46
N HIS A 107 -11.01 7.67 10.17
CA HIS A 107 -11.95 8.78 9.99
C HIS A 107 -12.11 9.61 11.27
N ARG A 108 -12.16 8.98 12.45
CA ARG A 108 -12.31 9.68 13.73
C ARG A 108 -11.14 10.62 14.02
N VAL A 109 -9.90 10.13 13.85
CA VAL A 109 -8.69 10.92 14.19
C VAL A 109 -8.35 11.96 13.13
N LEU A 110 -8.78 11.81 11.88
CA LEU A 110 -8.60 12.82 10.82
C LEU A 110 -9.40 14.08 11.13
N LYS A 111 -8.79 15.24 10.92
CA LYS A 111 -9.46 16.55 10.89
C LYS A 111 -10.45 16.63 9.75
N LYS A 112 -11.38 17.59 9.80
CA LYS A 112 -12.23 17.95 8.64
C LYS A 112 -11.34 18.32 7.46
N ASN A 113 -11.67 17.79 6.27
CA ASN A 113 -10.86 17.88 5.05
C ASN A 113 -9.45 17.24 5.15
N GLY A 114 -9.15 16.51 6.23
CA GLY A 114 -7.94 15.70 6.34
C GLY A 114 -7.96 14.55 5.31
N VAL A 115 -6.77 14.08 4.92
CA VAL A 115 -6.60 13.14 3.82
C VAL A 115 -6.08 11.78 4.29
N CYS A 116 -6.48 10.73 3.59
CA CYS A 116 -5.98 9.37 3.80
C CYS A 116 -5.45 8.82 2.47
N LEU A 117 -4.20 8.36 2.46
CA LEU A 117 -3.61 7.62 1.35
C LEU A 117 -3.32 6.19 1.79
N LEU A 118 -3.95 5.24 1.11
CA LEU A 118 -3.82 3.81 1.40
C LEU A 118 -3.44 3.04 0.14
N THR A 119 -2.62 1.99 0.30
CA THR A 119 -2.42 0.98 -0.74
C THR A 119 -2.62 -0.41 -0.18
N THR A 120 -3.25 -1.31 -0.95
CA THR A 120 -3.44 -2.71 -0.57
C THR A 120 -3.70 -3.59 -1.80
N HIS A 121 -3.64 -4.89 -1.61
CA HIS A 121 -3.73 -5.88 -2.69
C HIS A 121 -5.15 -6.15 -3.19
N MET A 122 -5.27 -6.33 -4.53
CA MET A 122 -6.34 -7.10 -5.15
C MET A 122 -5.89 -8.53 -5.45
N ALA A 123 -4.60 -8.71 -5.82
CA ALA A 123 -4.03 -10.02 -6.11
C ALA A 123 -2.62 -10.12 -5.57
N ALA A 124 -2.37 -11.10 -4.73
CA ALA A 124 -1.06 -11.43 -4.18
C ALA A 124 -1.06 -12.87 -3.67
N PRO A 125 0.09 -13.57 -3.68
CA PRO A 125 0.28 -14.81 -2.92
C PRO A 125 0.02 -14.58 -1.43
N LEU A 126 -0.27 -15.64 -0.69
CA LEU A 126 -0.39 -15.58 0.76
C LEU A 126 0.91 -15.06 1.38
N HIS A 127 0.80 -14.12 2.31
CA HIS A 127 1.94 -13.52 3.00
C HIS A 127 1.54 -12.99 4.38
N GLY A 128 2.52 -12.75 5.27
CA GLY A 128 2.20 -12.26 6.61
C GLY A 128 1.38 -13.23 7.49
N LEU A 129 1.45 -14.54 7.20
CA LEU A 129 0.69 -15.56 7.89
C LEU A 129 0.89 -15.51 9.41
N PRO A 130 -0.16 -15.77 10.22
CA PRO A 130 -1.52 -16.17 9.84
C PRO A 130 -2.49 -15.01 9.55
N HIS A 131 -2.01 -13.77 9.50
CA HIS A 131 -2.84 -12.56 9.41
C HIS A 131 -2.93 -12.03 7.97
N ASP A 132 -3.37 -12.85 7.02
CA ASP A 132 -3.60 -12.47 5.61
C ASP A 132 -5.06 -12.72 5.26
N TYR A 133 -5.92 -11.72 5.51
CA TYR A 133 -7.38 -11.91 5.54
C TYR A 133 -8.06 -11.53 4.23
N TYR A 134 -7.59 -10.47 3.53
CA TYR A 134 -8.39 -9.87 2.46
C TYR A 134 -7.62 -9.59 1.17
N ARG A 135 -8.39 -9.61 0.07
CA ARG A 135 -8.07 -9.04 -1.23
C ARG A 135 -9.21 -8.14 -1.62
N PHE A 136 -8.93 -6.84 -1.83
CA PHE A 136 -9.98 -5.83 -1.95
C PHE A 136 -10.33 -5.53 -3.40
N THR A 137 -11.61 -5.25 -3.64
CA THR A 137 -12.13 -4.70 -4.90
C THR A 137 -12.43 -3.20 -4.75
N PRO A 138 -12.61 -2.45 -5.85
CA PRO A 138 -13.02 -1.03 -5.77
C PRO A 138 -14.35 -0.85 -5.01
N PHE A 139 -15.25 -1.81 -5.10
CA PHE A 139 -16.54 -1.77 -4.41
C PHE A 139 -16.39 -1.95 -2.89
N ALA A 140 -15.45 -2.79 -2.45
CA ALA A 140 -15.11 -2.93 -1.04
C ALA A 140 -14.60 -1.60 -0.47
N PHE A 141 -13.73 -0.87 -1.19
CA PHE A 141 -13.26 0.44 -0.74
C PHE A 141 -14.40 1.46 -0.68
N LYS A 142 -15.27 1.55 -1.68
CA LYS A 142 -16.43 2.43 -1.63
C LYS A 142 -17.30 2.16 -0.40
N HIS A 143 -17.48 0.89 -0.04
CA HIS A 143 -18.23 0.50 1.14
C HIS A 143 -17.49 0.89 2.44
N LEU A 144 -16.21 0.55 2.57
CA LEU A 144 -15.42 0.85 3.76
C LEU A 144 -15.31 2.36 4.03
N PHE A 145 -15.06 3.15 2.98
CA PHE A 145 -14.86 4.59 3.05
C PHE A 145 -16.15 5.42 2.90
N ARG A 146 -17.34 4.82 3.03
CA ARG A 146 -18.65 5.49 2.81
C ARG A 146 -18.92 6.73 3.68
N LYS A 147 -18.16 6.92 4.77
CA LYS A 147 -18.23 8.11 5.63
C LYS A 147 -17.36 9.26 5.16
N PHE A 148 -16.43 9.01 4.22
CA PHE A 148 -15.56 10.03 3.68
C PHE A 148 -16.30 10.86 2.62
N LYS A 149 -15.97 12.15 2.54
CA LYS A 149 -16.56 13.10 1.60
C LYS A 149 -16.27 12.73 0.13
N SER A 150 -15.06 12.24 -0.12
CA SER A 150 -14.63 11.76 -1.43
C SER A 150 -13.64 10.61 -1.33
N VAL A 151 -13.69 9.69 -2.30
CA VAL A 151 -12.79 8.54 -2.39
C VAL A 151 -12.39 8.35 -3.84
N GLU A 152 -11.12 8.54 -4.12
CA GLU A 152 -10.50 8.25 -5.41
C GLU A 152 -9.78 6.91 -5.31
N ILE A 153 -10.09 5.96 -6.23
CA ILE A 153 -9.50 4.62 -6.26
C ILE A 153 -8.80 4.46 -7.59
N LYS A 154 -7.50 4.17 -7.57
CA LYS A 154 -6.70 3.94 -8.77
C LYS A 154 -6.03 2.58 -8.74
N THR A 155 -6.03 1.91 -9.87
CA THR A 155 -5.25 0.70 -10.10
C THR A 155 -3.75 1.01 -10.09
N GLN A 156 -2.98 0.10 -9.54
CA GLN A 156 -1.51 0.14 -9.58
C GLN A 156 -1.01 -0.95 -10.51
N GLY A 157 -0.88 -0.62 -11.79
CA GLY A 157 -0.70 -1.52 -12.92
C GLY A 157 -2.02 -2.03 -13.48
N GLY A 158 -2.02 -2.48 -14.72
CA GLY A 158 -3.13 -3.15 -15.39
C GLY A 158 -3.04 -4.67 -15.30
N ALA A 159 -3.91 -5.33 -16.06
CA ALA A 159 -4.03 -6.79 -16.04
C ALA A 159 -2.73 -7.49 -16.46
N VAL A 160 -2.09 -7.02 -17.53
CA VAL A 160 -0.85 -7.63 -18.04
C VAL A 160 0.28 -7.56 -17.03
N LEU A 161 0.52 -6.39 -16.46
CA LEU A 161 1.55 -6.19 -15.43
C LEU A 161 1.28 -7.09 -14.22
N SER A 162 0.03 -7.20 -13.80
CA SER A 162 -0.37 -8.01 -12.65
C SER A 162 -0.14 -9.50 -12.89
N ILE A 163 -0.53 -10.02 -14.06
CA ILE A 163 -0.28 -11.41 -14.45
C ILE A 163 1.23 -11.70 -14.50
N MET A 164 2.01 -10.81 -15.11
CA MET A 164 3.47 -10.96 -15.18
C MET A 164 4.10 -10.99 -13.79
N GLN A 165 3.64 -10.16 -12.86
CA GLN A 165 4.13 -10.20 -11.49
C GLN A 165 3.80 -11.54 -10.78
N LEU A 166 2.61 -12.10 -10.99
CA LEU A 166 2.26 -13.41 -10.43
C LEU A 166 3.16 -14.53 -11.01
N ILE A 167 3.44 -14.49 -12.30
CA ILE A 167 4.38 -15.43 -12.96
C ILE A 167 5.79 -15.25 -12.36
N VAL A 168 6.27 -14.01 -12.21
CA VAL A 168 7.59 -13.73 -11.63
C VAL A 168 7.70 -14.29 -10.20
N TRP A 169 6.66 -14.16 -9.38
CA TRP A 169 6.66 -14.76 -8.03
C TRP A 169 6.77 -16.28 -8.08
N GLY A 170 5.97 -16.95 -8.94
CA GLY A 170 6.07 -18.41 -9.11
C GLY A 170 7.45 -18.87 -9.55
N ILE A 171 8.06 -18.16 -10.51
CA ILE A 171 9.41 -18.45 -11.01
C ILE A 171 10.46 -18.25 -9.92
N SER A 172 10.40 -17.12 -9.20
CA SER A 172 11.39 -16.78 -8.16
C SER A 172 11.38 -17.74 -6.97
N GLU A 173 10.22 -18.34 -6.70
CA GLU A 173 10.06 -19.31 -5.61
C GLU A 173 10.59 -20.70 -5.97
N LYS A 174 10.41 -21.14 -7.22
CA LYS A 174 10.63 -22.54 -7.63
C LYS A 174 11.93 -22.77 -8.39
N LEU A 175 12.46 -21.79 -9.10
CA LEU A 175 13.63 -21.97 -9.94
C LEU A 175 14.93 -21.48 -9.27
N PRO A 176 16.06 -22.18 -9.52
CA PRO A 176 17.38 -21.70 -9.10
C PRO A 176 17.69 -20.30 -9.64
N LYS A 177 18.39 -19.48 -8.85
CA LYS A 177 18.67 -18.06 -9.19
C LYS A 177 19.37 -17.89 -10.54
N ILE A 178 20.22 -18.83 -10.94
CA ILE A 178 20.91 -18.76 -12.23
C ILE A 178 19.93 -18.79 -13.42
N ILE A 179 18.80 -19.44 -13.27
CA ILE A 179 17.73 -19.53 -14.28
C ILE A 179 16.71 -18.42 -14.09
N SER A 180 16.25 -18.22 -12.84
CA SER A 180 15.17 -17.26 -12.54
C SER A 180 15.59 -15.82 -12.75
N SER A 181 16.84 -15.42 -12.44
CA SER A 181 17.27 -14.01 -12.51
C SER A 181 17.15 -13.42 -13.93
N PRO A 182 17.66 -14.04 -15.02
CA PRO A 182 17.49 -13.48 -16.36
C PRO A 182 16.02 -13.48 -16.81
N LEU A 183 15.25 -14.52 -16.46
CA LEU A 183 13.83 -14.59 -16.79
C LEU A 183 13.03 -13.48 -16.11
N ILE A 184 13.32 -13.19 -14.84
CA ILE A 184 12.69 -12.09 -14.07
C ILE A 184 12.92 -10.75 -14.77
N VAL A 185 14.14 -10.47 -15.22
CA VAL A 185 14.44 -9.23 -15.94
C VAL A 185 13.62 -9.12 -17.21
N ILE A 186 13.58 -10.18 -18.01
CA ILE A 186 12.83 -10.22 -19.27
C ILE A 186 11.33 -9.99 -19.00
N LEU A 187 10.75 -10.72 -18.06
CA LEU A 187 9.33 -10.61 -17.72
C LEU A 187 8.98 -9.23 -17.15
N ASN A 188 9.85 -8.65 -16.34
CA ASN A 188 9.68 -7.29 -15.81
C ASN A 188 9.68 -6.25 -16.94
N ILE A 189 10.58 -6.38 -17.95
CA ILE A 189 10.62 -5.48 -19.10
C ILE A 189 9.35 -5.66 -19.96
N ILE A 190 9.00 -6.89 -20.28
CA ILE A 190 7.82 -7.21 -21.09
C ILE A 190 6.55 -6.71 -20.38
N GLY A 191 6.37 -7.04 -19.10
CA GLY A 191 5.22 -6.62 -18.31
C GLY A 191 5.03 -5.12 -18.31
N LYS A 192 6.10 -4.34 -18.06
CA LYS A 192 6.04 -2.88 -18.10
C LYS A 192 5.71 -2.30 -19.47
N LYS A 193 6.27 -2.86 -20.55
CA LYS A 193 6.03 -2.38 -21.91
C LYS A 193 4.63 -2.74 -22.41
N LEU A 194 4.23 -3.99 -22.26
CA LEU A 194 2.93 -4.46 -22.74
C LEU A 194 1.78 -3.80 -21.96
N ASP A 195 1.90 -3.64 -20.65
CA ASP A 195 0.85 -3.00 -19.85
C ASP A 195 0.58 -1.54 -20.27
N LYS A 196 1.58 -0.85 -20.82
CA LYS A 196 1.39 0.49 -21.40
C LYS A 196 0.65 0.49 -22.73
N ILE A 197 0.79 -0.60 -23.52
CA ILE A 197 0.19 -0.70 -24.86
C ILE A 197 -1.25 -1.24 -24.77
N ILE A 198 -1.46 -2.26 -23.95
CA ILE A 198 -2.75 -2.94 -23.80
C ILE A 198 -3.28 -2.85 -22.37
N TYR A 199 -3.27 -1.63 -21.81
CA TYR A 199 -3.72 -1.38 -20.45
C TYR A 199 -5.18 -1.78 -20.25
N SER A 200 -5.43 -2.57 -19.20
CA SER A 200 -6.78 -2.93 -18.76
C SER A 200 -6.87 -2.82 -17.24
N PRO A 201 -7.79 -2.00 -16.71
CA PRO A 201 -8.00 -1.83 -15.27
C PRO A 201 -8.86 -2.93 -14.64
N VAL A 202 -9.35 -3.90 -15.43
CA VAL A 202 -10.27 -4.95 -14.97
C VAL A 202 -9.62 -5.87 -13.92
N PHE A 203 -8.31 -5.99 -13.98
CA PHE A 203 -7.51 -6.73 -13.02
C PHE A 203 -6.24 -5.95 -12.69
N THR A 204 -5.90 -5.84 -11.41
CA THR A 204 -4.71 -5.12 -10.94
C THR A 204 -4.09 -5.84 -9.75
N ILE A 205 -2.81 -5.66 -9.55
CA ILE A 205 -2.14 -6.25 -8.39
C ILE A 205 -2.46 -5.50 -7.10
N ASN A 206 -2.54 -4.17 -7.19
CA ASN A 206 -2.85 -3.28 -6.06
C ASN A 206 -3.82 -2.17 -6.46
N TYR A 207 -4.40 -1.57 -5.43
CA TYR A 207 -5.04 -0.27 -5.52
C TYR A 207 -4.34 0.76 -4.66
N SER A 208 -4.38 2.02 -5.09
CA SER A 208 -4.22 3.18 -4.23
C SER A 208 -5.58 3.81 -3.99
N VAL A 209 -5.87 4.13 -2.74
CA VAL A 209 -7.09 4.81 -2.31
C VAL A 209 -6.67 6.14 -1.70
N PHE A 210 -7.18 7.23 -2.26
CA PHE A 210 -7.02 8.57 -1.71
C PHE A 210 -8.38 9.09 -1.30
N ALA A 211 -8.57 9.35 -0.01
CA ALA A 211 -9.85 9.74 0.55
C ALA A 211 -9.74 11.06 1.33
N ILE A 212 -10.82 11.86 1.33
CA ILE A 212 -10.92 13.13 2.06
C ILE A 212 -12.09 13.00 3.04
N LYS A 213 -11.86 13.33 4.32
CA LYS A 213 -12.90 13.38 5.37
C LYS A 213 -13.86 14.53 5.19
#